data_decab522010271afdffba5b4bfcf9390
#
_entry.id   decab522010271afdffba5b4bfcf9390
#
_cell.length_a   1.000
_cell.length_b   1.000
_cell.length_c   1.000
_cell.angle_alpha   90.00
_cell.angle_beta   90.00
_cell.angle_gamma   90.00
#
_symmetry.space_group_name_H-M   'P 1'
#
loop_
_entity.id
_entity.type
_entity.pdbx_description
1 polymer ?
#
loop_
_entity_poly.entity_id
_entity_poly.type
_entity_poly.pdbx_seq_one_letter_code
_entity_poly.pdbx_strand_id
1 'polypeptide(L)'
;MNILKNLFLHYKKSEKNKDFSSGLDDQYIEIAKLVKEARIQQNLTIKELSYISKIPERIINSIENNNKNIRPGYPFIRSILIKLEECLALKKNTLLKLAVKERKIFKKEGKDFLFRKFDLLNTWQ
;
A
#
# COMPACT_ATOMS: atom_id res chain seq x y z
N MET A 1 8.16 23.45 3.55
CA MET A 1 8.05 22.97 4.94
C MET A 1 6.72 23.25 5.60
N ASN A 2 6.14 24.42 5.37
CA ASN A 2 4.83 24.75 5.94
C ASN A 2 3.69 23.88 5.40
N ILE A 3 3.83 23.36 4.17
CA ILE A 3 2.85 22.47 3.54
C ILE A 3 2.78 21.11 4.26
N LEU A 4 3.92 20.56 4.67
CA LEU A 4 3.97 19.30 5.42
C LEU A 4 3.41 19.45 6.83
N LYS A 5 3.66 20.59 7.50
CA LYS A 5 3.07 20.89 8.80
C LYS A 5 1.56 21.10 8.71
N ASN A 6 1.07 21.75 7.67
CA ASN A 6 -0.35 21.95 7.46
C ASN A 6 -1.08 20.64 7.12
N LEU A 7 -0.46 19.77 6.34
CA LEU A 7 -0.97 18.42 6.08
C LEU A 7 -1.01 17.60 7.35
N PHE A 8 0.01 17.70 8.18
CA PHE A 8 0.08 17.01 9.47
C PHE A 8 -0.93 17.55 10.47
N LEU A 9 -1.15 18.86 10.50
CA LEU A 9 -2.14 19.50 11.37
C LEU A 9 -3.58 19.20 10.91
N HIS A 10 -3.82 19.21 9.61
CA HIS A 10 -5.11 18.79 9.04
C HIS A 10 -5.38 17.33 9.37
N TYR A 11 -4.37 16.53 9.32
CA TYR A 11 -4.42 15.13 9.69
C TYR A 11 -4.79 14.94 11.16
N LYS A 12 -4.15 15.67 12.09
CA LYS A 12 -4.48 15.63 13.53
C LYS A 12 -5.90 16.10 13.84
N LYS A 13 -6.44 17.03 13.07
CA LYS A 13 -7.83 17.46 13.24
C LYS A 13 -8.83 16.39 12.81
N SER A 14 -8.50 15.56 11.83
CA SER A 14 -9.36 14.46 11.41
C SER A 14 -9.28 13.24 12.33
N GLU A 15 -8.27 13.17 13.20
CA GLU A 15 -8.15 12.09 14.20
C GLU A 15 -9.25 12.09 15.25
N LYS A 16 -9.94 13.19 15.44
CA LYS A 16 -11.06 13.27 16.41
C LYS A 16 -12.26 12.42 16.00
N ASN A 17 -12.37 12.12 14.71
CA ASN A 17 -13.32 11.14 14.19
C ASN A 17 -12.53 9.92 13.73
N LYS A 18 -12.05 9.13 14.69
CA LYS A 18 -11.28 7.93 14.39
C LYS A 18 -12.14 6.90 13.70
N ASP A 19 -12.43 7.15 12.44
CA ASP A 19 -12.78 6.09 11.54
C ASP A 19 -11.52 5.25 11.29
N PHE A 20 -11.70 3.97 11.42
CA PHE A 20 -10.74 2.94 11.15
C PHE A 20 -9.97 3.12 9.83
N SER A 21 -10.55 3.81 8.86
CA SER A 21 -9.94 4.14 7.58
C SER A 21 -8.78 5.13 7.69
N SER A 22 -8.75 5.98 8.72
CA SER A 22 -7.74 7.03 8.84
C SER A 22 -6.33 6.50 9.09
N GLY A 23 -6.19 5.42 9.86
CA GLY A 23 -4.89 4.80 10.11
C GLY A 23 -4.31 4.07 8.90
N LEU A 24 -5.18 3.56 8.02
CA LEU A 24 -4.79 2.94 6.75
C LEU A 24 -4.33 3.98 5.74
N ASP A 25 -4.99 5.11 5.71
CA ASP A 25 -4.66 6.20 4.80
C ASP A 25 -3.25 6.73 5.02
N ASP A 26 -2.83 6.81 6.28
CA ASP A 26 -1.49 7.26 6.64
C ASP A 26 -0.39 6.39 6.08
N GLN A 27 -0.57 5.10 6.18
CA GLN A 27 0.43 4.15 5.68
C GLN A 27 0.61 4.30 4.19
N TYR A 28 -0.48 4.47 3.48
CA TYR A 28 -0.44 4.61 2.03
C TYR A 28 0.09 5.96 1.59
N ILE A 29 -0.09 7.01 2.38
CA ILE A 29 0.55 8.29 2.13
C ILE A 29 2.07 8.16 2.23
N GLU A 30 2.56 7.45 3.24
CA GLU A 30 3.99 7.22 3.42
C GLU A 30 4.56 6.30 2.35
N ILE A 31 3.86 5.24 2.00
CA ILE A 31 4.23 4.35 0.90
C ILE A 31 4.31 5.14 -0.42
N ALA A 32 3.32 5.97 -0.70
CA ALA A 32 3.28 6.81 -1.89
C ALA A 32 4.51 7.70 -1.99
N LYS A 33 4.87 8.34 -0.88
CA LYS A 33 6.04 9.20 -0.79
C LYS A 33 7.34 8.44 -1.03
N LEU A 34 7.51 7.30 -0.38
CA LEU A 34 8.71 6.47 -0.52
C LEU A 34 8.89 5.93 -1.93
N VAL A 35 7.83 5.44 -2.54
CA VAL A 35 7.87 4.92 -3.91
C VAL A 35 8.25 6.02 -4.88
N LYS A 36 7.61 7.17 -4.77
CA LYS A 36 7.88 8.31 -5.65
C LYS A 36 9.31 8.82 -5.50
N GLU A 37 9.77 8.98 -4.27
CA GLU A 37 11.15 9.45 -3.99
C GLU A 37 12.18 8.47 -4.51
N ALA A 38 12.00 7.17 -4.27
CA ALA A 38 12.92 6.14 -4.75
C ALA A 38 12.97 6.10 -6.28
N ARG A 39 11.81 6.24 -6.93
CA ARG A 39 11.74 6.28 -8.39
C ARG A 39 12.50 7.48 -8.94
N ILE A 40 12.30 8.65 -8.36
CA ILE A 40 12.97 9.89 -8.80
C ILE A 40 14.48 9.79 -8.57
N GLN A 41 14.91 9.24 -7.44
CA GLN A 41 16.33 9.05 -7.14
C GLN A 41 17.03 8.17 -8.17
N GLN A 42 16.33 7.21 -8.73
CA GLN A 42 16.87 6.33 -9.77
C GLN A 42 16.65 6.87 -11.19
N ASN A 43 16.16 8.09 -11.32
CA ASN A 43 15.88 8.73 -12.60
C ASN A 43 14.95 7.92 -13.50
N LEU A 44 13.99 7.23 -12.91
CA LEU A 44 13.00 6.43 -13.63
C LEU A 44 11.71 7.22 -13.82
N THR A 45 11.14 7.15 -15.03
CA THR A 45 9.76 7.59 -15.25
C THR A 45 8.80 6.49 -14.80
N ILE A 46 7.53 6.82 -14.61
CA ILE A 46 6.50 5.82 -14.28
C ILE A 46 6.45 4.75 -15.37
N LYS A 47 6.58 5.15 -16.62
CA LYS A 47 6.58 4.25 -17.77
C LYS A 47 7.75 3.26 -17.72
N GLU A 48 8.95 3.75 -17.39
CA GLU A 48 10.13 2.91 -17.23
C GLU A 48 9.98 1.93 -16.06
N LEU A 49 9.50 2.42 -14.93
CA LEU A 49 9.25 1.57 -13.77
C LEU A 49 8.19 0.51 -14.09
N SER A 50 7.14 0.87 -14.80
CA SER A 50 6.13 -0.08 -15.27
C SER A 50 6.74 -1.18 -16.13
N TYR A 51 7.62 -0.80 -17.04
CA TYR A 51 8.29 -1.75 -17.92
C TYR A 51 9.18 -2.74 -17.12
N ILE A 52 9.97 -2.23 -16.19
CA ILE A 52 10.88 -3.05 -15.38
C ILE A 52 10.12 -3.95 -14.41
N SER A 53 9.13 -3.40 -13.74
CA SER A 53 8.37 -4.12 -12.71
C SER A 53 7.26 -5.00 -13.27
N LYS A 54 6.87 -4.75 -14.51
CA LYS A 54 5.70 -5.38 -15.14
C LYS A 54 4.38 -5.07 -14.41
N ILE A 55 4.37 -3.99 -13.66
CA ILE A 55 3.17 -3.46 -13.02
C ILE A 55 2.60 -2.38 -13.94
N PRO A 56 1.30 -2.40 -14.26
CA PRO A 56 0.70 -1.37 -15.12
C PRO A 56 0.93 0.04 -14.58
N GLU A 57 1.17 1.00 -15.47
CA GLU A 57 1.36 2.41 -15.11
C GLU A 57 0.22 2.94 -14.24
N ARG A 58 -1.00 2.54 -14.56
CA ARG A 58 -2.19 2.93 -13.83
C ARG A 58 -2.10 2.54 -12.36
N ILE A 59 -1.58 1.36 -12.07
CA ILE A 59 -1.43 0.86 -10.70
C ILE A 59 -0.31 1.62 -9.97
N ILE A 60 0.84 1.79 -10.62
CA ILE A 60 1.94 2.57 -10.03
C ILE A 60 1.47 3.99 -9.72
N ASN A 61 0.79 4.61 -10.66
CA ASN A 61 0.25 5.95 -10.50
C ASN A 61 -0.73 6.03 -9.32
N SER A 62 -1.59 5.02 -9.18
CA SER A 62 -2.54 4.95 -8.05
C SER A 62 -1.84 4.86 -6.70
N ILE A 63 -0.69 4.18 -6.64
CA ILE A 63 0.10 4.06 -5.41
C ILE A 63 0.79 5.38 -5.09
N GLU A 64 1.44 6.01 -6.07
CA GLU A 64 2.17 7.27 -5.87
C GLU A 64 1.25 8.45 -5.54
N ASN A 65 0.03 8.44 -6.07
CA ASN A 65 -0.96 9.50 -5.84
C ASN A 65 -1.98 9.15 -4.77
N ASN A 66 -1.83 8.00 -4.14
CA ASN A 66 -2.75 7.51 -3.10
C ASN A 66 -4.21 7.52 -3.57
N ASN A 67 -4.45 7.02 -4.77
CA ASN A 67 -5.81 6.94 -5.33
C ASN A 67 -6.48 5.66 -4.88
N LYS A 68 -7.30 5.75 -3.86
CA LYS A 68 -7.99 4.61 -3.24
C LYS A 68 -8.88 3.83 -4.21
N ASN A 69 -9.47 4.51 -5.18
CA ASN A 69 -10.42 3.89 -6.09
C ASN A 69 -9.74 2.92 -7.07
N ILE A 70 -8.48 3.17 -7.40
CA ILE A 70 -7.72 2.39 -8.37
C ILE A 70 -6.71 1.48 -7.69
N ARG A 71 -6.14 1.93 -6.56
CA ARG A 71 -5.13 1.18 -5.83
C ARG A 71 -5.67 -0.19 -5.39
N PRO A 72 -4.97 -1.30 -5.73
CA PRO A 72 -5.38 -2.62 -5.26
C PRO A 72 -5.28 -2.70 -3.73
N GLY A 73 -6.21 -3.42 -3.13
CA GLY A 73 -6.19 -3.69 -1.71
C GLY A 73 -5.43 -4.96 -1.36
N TYR A 74 -5.35 -5.25 -0.09
CA TYR A 74 -4.78 -6.49 0.42
C TYR A 74 -5.66 -7.68 -0.01
N PRO A 75 -5.12 -8.82 -0.45
CA PRO A 75 -3.71 -9.19 -0.42
C PRO A 75 -2.90 -8.79 -1.66
N PHE A 76 -3.53 -8.31 -2.72
CA PHE A 76 -2.86 -8.02 -4.00
C PHE A 76 -1.78 -6.96 -3.87
N ILE A 77 -2.03 -5.93 -3.06
CA ILE A 77 -1.07 -4.84 -2.84
C ILE A 77 0.27 -5.36 -2.30
N ARG A 78 0.25 -6.43 -1.52
CA ARG A 78 1.45 -7.03 -0.96
C ARG A 78 2.45 -7.45 -2.04
N SER A 79 1.98 -8.18 -3.04
CA SER A 79 2.82 -8.63 -4.16
C SER A 79 3.37 -7.46 -4.97
N ILE A 80 2.56 -6.44 -5.15
CA ILE A 80 2.95 -5.23 -5.88
C ILE A 80 4.05 -4.48 -5.12
N LEU A 81 3.90 -4.32 -3.81
CA LEU A 81 4.89 -3.64 -2.98
C LEU A 81 6.22 -4.38 -2.94
N ILE A 82 6.19 -5.72 -2.87
CA ILE A 82 7.40 -6.53 -2.94
C ILE A 82 8.14 -6.28 -4.25
N LYS A 83 7.41 -6.26 -5.35
CA LYS A 83 8.00 -6.04 -6.67
C LYS A 83 8.58 -4.62 -6.81
N LEU A 84 7.90 -3.63 -6.27
CA LEU A 84 8.39 -2.25 -6.25
C LEU A 84 9.66 -2.12 -5.39
N GLU A 85 9.71 -2.78 -4.24
CA GLU A 85 10.92 -2.80 -3.42
C GLU A 85 12.13 -3.33 -4.19
N GLU A 86 11.95 -4.44 -4.92
CA GLU A 86 13.00 -5.03 -5.73
C GLU A 86 13.46 -4.10 -6.86
N CYS A 87 12.53 -3.54 -7.60
CA CYS A 87 12.83 -2.69 -8.76
C CYS A 87 13.42 -1.34 -8.37
N LEU A 88 13.04 -0.82 -7.21
CA LEU A 88 13.52 0.48 -6.71
C LEU A 88 14.75 0.35 -5.82
N ALA A 89 15.29 -0.86 -5.68
CA ALA A 89 16.44 -1.16 -4.81
C ALA A 89 16.22 -0.69 -3.37
N LEU A 90 15.00 -0.79 -2.90
CA LEU A 90 14.66 -0.50 -1.51
C LEU A 90 15.01 -1.71 -0.63
N LYS A 91 15.28 -1.43 0.63
CA LYS A 91 15.53 -2.47 1.60
C LYS A 91 14.30 -3.37 1.71
N LYS A 92 14.53 -4.68 1.79
CA LYS A 92 13.47 -5.68 1.88
C LYS A 92 12.53 -5.36 3.03
N ASN A 93 11.24 -5.45 2.78
CA ASN A 93 10.15 -5.20 3.73
C ASN A 93 9.95 -3.73 4.15
N THR A 94 10.62 -2.78 3.52
CA THR A 94 10.44 -1.36 3.81
C THR A 94 8.99 -0.92 3.56
N LEU A 95 8.44 -1.28 2.41
CA LEU A 95 7.06 -0.95 2.07
C LEU A 95 6.06 -1.89 2.76
N LEU A 96 6.41 -3.16 2.90
CA LEU A 96 5.54 -4.14 3.56
C LEU A 96 5.30 -3.84 5.03
N LYS A 97 6.29 -3.32 5.73
CA LYS A 97 6.13 -2.92 7.13
C LYS A 97 5.08 -1.83 7.29
N LEU A 98 5.00 -0.92 6.33
CA LEU A 98 4.01 0.14 6.36
C LEU A 98 2.60 -0.38 6.10
N ALA A 99 2.47 -1.47 5.36
CA ALA A 99 1.18 -2.09 5.04
C ALA A 99 0.69 -3.12 6.08
N VAL A 100 1.42 -3.31 7.18
CA VAL A 100 1.10 -4.33 8.18
C VAL A 100 -0.27 -4.12 8.84
N LYS A 101 -0.69 -2.88 9.04
CA LYS A 101 -1.99 -2.61 9.66
C LYS A 101 -3.16 -3.15 8.81
N GLU A 102 -3.10 -2.98 7.50
CA GLU A 102 -4.12 -3.52 6.60
C GLU A 102 -4.17 -5.04 6.67
N ARG A 103 -3.01 -5.68 6.73
CA ARG A 103 -2.93 -7.13 6.88
C ARG A 103 -3.60 -7.62 8.17
N LYS A 104 -3.38 -6.94 9.30
CA LYS A 104 -4.01 -7.28 10.58
C LYS A 104 -5.51 -7.14 10.52
N ILE A 105 -5.99 -6.11 9.86
CA ILE A 105 -7.41 -5.84 9.67
C ILE A 105 -8.05 -6.91 8.80
N PHE A 106 -7.44 -7.24 7.67
CA PHE A 106 -7.90 -8.29 6.77
C PHE A 106 -8.02 -9.63 7.50
N LYS A 107 -7.04 -9.98 8.32
CA LYS A 107 -7.07 -11.19 9.13
C LYS A 107 -8.19 -11.18 10.15
N LYS A 108 -8.49 -10.03 10.75
CA LYS A 108 -9.52 -9.90 11.79
C LYS A 108 -10.93 -9.97 11.20
N GLU A 109 -11.18 -9.32 10.08
CA GLU A 109 -12.51 -9.26 9.44
C GLU A 109 -12.81 -10.47 8.57
N GLY A 110 -11.81 -10.96 7.86
CA GLY A 110 -11.97 -12.08 6.94
C GLY A 110 -11.66 -13.45 7.52
N LYS A 111 -11.21 -13.51 8.78
CA LYS A 111 -10.72 -14.75 9.40
C LYS A 111 -11.76 -15.87 9.36
N ASP A 112 -12.98 -15.58 9.74
CA ASP A 112 -14.04 -16.56 9.78
C ASP A 112 -14.48 -17.01 8.38
N PHE A 113 -14.54 -16.07 7.45
CA PHE A 113 -14.95 -16.34 6.08
C PHE A 113 -13.90 -17.15 5.32
N LEU A 114 -12.63 -16.76 5.42
CA LEU A 114 -11.53 -17.44 4.76
C LEU A 114 -11.27 -18.83 5.38
N PHE A 115 -11.36 -18.95 6.68
CA PHE A 115 -11.24 -20.24 7.36
C PHE A 115 -12.32 -21.22 6.93
N ARG A 116 -13.56 -20.76 6.81
CA ARG A 116 -14.65 -21.60 6.29
C ARG A 116 -14.39 -22.09 4.88
N LYS A 117 -13.87 -21.22 4.01
CA LYS A 117 -13.48 -21.63 2.65
C LYS A 117 -12.33 -22.61 2.64
N PHE A 118 -11.33 -22.42 3.50
CA PHE A 118 -10.20 -23.34 3.61
C PHE A 118 -10.63 -24.70 4.17
N ASP A 119 -11.48 -24.71 5.18
CA ASP A 119 -12.04 -25.95 5.75
C ASP A 119 -12.87 -26.72 4.72
N LEU A 120 -13.67 -26.01 3.93
CA LEU A 120 -14.42 -26.62 2.83
C LEU A 120 -13.52 -27.23 1.76
N LEU A 121 -12.40 -26.57 1.44
CA LEU A 121 -11.41 -27.07 0.48
C LEU A 121 -10.65 -28.29 1.03
N ASN A 122 -10.36 -28.30 2.32
CA ASN A 122 -9.68 -29.42 2.97
C ASN A 122 -10.59 -30.64 3.18
N THR A 123 -11.89 -30.44 3.33
CA THR A 123 -12.85 -31.53 3.45
C THR A 123 -13.12 -32.26 2.13
N TRP A 124 -12.70 -31.70 1.01
CA TRP A 124 -12.84 -32.33 -0.31
C TRP A 124 -11.67 -33.24 -0.68
N GLN A 125 -10.67 -33.32 0.15
CA GLN A 125 -9.55 -34.25 0.02
C GLN A 125 -9.75 -35.48 0.87
#